data_3287e455e6b85baea749885496b4c07b
#
_entry.id   3287e455e6b85baea749885496b4c07b
#
_cell.length_a   1.000
_cell.length_b   1.000
_cell.length_c   1.000
_cell.angle_alpha   90.00
_cell.angle_beta   90.00
_cell.angle_gamma   90.00
#
_symmetry.space_group_name_H-M   'P 1'
#
loop_
_entity.id
_entity.type
_entity.pdbx_description
1 polymer ?
#
loop_
_entity_poly.entity_id
_entity_poly.type
_entity_poly.pdbx_seq_one_letter_code
_entity_poly.pdbx_strand_id
1 'polypeptide(L)'
;MERVEQAARELGYELPGRRKHKADRKEKLIVVFCPTLTSPYYVLLLQGIEAVANEQGYGVFICNTQRDAGLEEKYLRMMQTMRPAGIIYTCNPHPDFQHQVEKIAKETPLVIISNKEKTTTVDAINQDNTVVGRLMARHLLDLGHTDVAFITPPLTRRQWQRSKRVEGFVREFEKEGKKDHVLIKAADESNDRKIPRMDSEYAMGYELTMELLQEGHKFTAIAGQNDMMAIGAIDALHEMRIHVPKDVSVIGCDNIFYSGIRRISLTTIDHFVALKGRDACDIIIRKIDMNDKFYLDERPASLYNIEYTPKLITRRTTGYARLDRNQSDEQKNK
;
A
#
# COMPACT_ATOMS: atom_id res chain seq x y z
N MET A 1 2.90 16.06 55.75
CA MET A 1 2.07 15.83 54.59
C MET A 1 0.69 16.52 54.74
N GLU A 2 -0.03 16.33 55.81
CA GLU A 2 -1.36 16.95 56.03
C GLU A 2 -1.41 18.49 55.90
N ARG A 3 -0.37 19.20 56.38
CA ARG A 3 -0.30 20.67 56.27
C ARG A 3 -0.14 21.16 54.82
N VAL A 4 0.47 20.38 53.94
CA VAL A 4 0.63 20.74 52.54
C VAL A 4 -0.69 20.48 51.78
N GLU A 5 -1.40 19.41 52.15
CA GLU A 5 -2.70 19.08 51.58
C GLU A 5 -3.78 20.11 52.02
N GLN A 6 -3.69 20.62 53.23
CA GLN A 6 -4.61 21.65 53.74
C GLN A 6 -4.34 22.99 53.08
N ALA A 7 -3.10 23.43 52.92
CA ALA A 7 -2.73 24.65 52.22
C ALA A 7 -3.12 24.62 50.74
N ALA A 8 -3.02 23.46 50.09
CA ALA A 8 -3.43 23.31 48.70
C ALA A 8 -4.96 23.46 48.53
N ARG A 9 -5.75 22.90 49.47
CA ARG A 9 -7.22 23.05 49.45
C ARG A 9 -7.64 24.51 49.72
N GLU A 10 -6.97 25.19 50.66
CA GLU A 10 -7.26 26.59 50.99
C GLU A 10 -6.91 27.55 49.83
N LEU A 11 -5.95 27.19 48.98
CA LEU A 11 -5.57 27.96 47.78
C LEU A 11 -6.33 27.55 46.52
N GLY A 12 -7.33 26.67 46.63
CA GLY A 12 -8.09 26.18 45.48
C GLY A 12 -7.27 25.31 44.51
N TYR A 13 -6.12 24.83 44.97
CA TYR A 13 -5.29 23.90 44.17
C TYR A 13 -5.82 22.49 44.37
N GLU A 14 -6.45 21.92 43.37
CA GLU A 14 -6.73 20.49 43.37
C GLU A 14 -5.38 19.76 43.29
N LEU A 15 -4.90 19.27 44.43
CA LEU A 15 -3.82 18.32 44.45
C LEU A 15 -4.22 17.18 43.48
N PRO A 16 -3.38 16.81 42.52
CA PRO A 16 -3.63 15.64 41.70
C PRO A 16 -3.84 14.51 42.69
N GLY A 17 -5.13 14.10 42.85
CA GLY A 17 -5.50 13.06 43.81
C GLY A 17 -4.56 11.91 43.60
N ARG A 18 -4.15 11.21 44.67
CA ARG A 18 -3.46 9.94 44.58
C ARG A 18 -4.20 9.13 43.52
N ARG A 19 -3.69 9.20 42.28
CA ARG A 19 -4.13 8.33 41.19
C ARG A 19 -3.84 6.93 41.67
N LYS A 20 -4.84 6.33 42.39
CA LYS A 20 -4.83 4.90 42.61
C LYS A 20 -4.53 4.28 41.25
N HIS A 21 -3.34 3.72 41.13
CA HIS A 21 -2.89 2.88 40.06
C HIS A 21 -3.74 2.92 38.76
N LYS A 22 -3.66 4.05 38.03
CA LYS A 22 -4.02 4.08 36.61
C LYS A 22 -2.88 3.51 35.76
N ALA A 23 -2.00 2.73 36.41
CA ALA A 23 -0.79 2.18 35.77
C ALA A 23 -1.10 1.12 34.71
N ASP A 24 -2.34 0.58 34.67
CA ASP A 24 -2.69 -0.52 33.76
C ASP A 24 -3.73 -0.17 32.68
N ARG A 25 -4.23 1.06 32.64
CA ARG A 25 -5.17 1.43 31.57
C ARG A 25 -4.38 1.91 30.36
N LYS A 26 -4.21 1.02 29.37
CA LYS A 26 -3.71 1.41 28.04
C LYS A 26 -4.54 2.60 27.55
N GLU A 27 -3.91 3.63 27.00
CA GLU A 27 -4.66 4.72 26.40
C GLU A 27 -5.51 4.18 25.25
N LYS A 28 -6.73 4.74 25.06
CA LYS A 28 -7.59 4.39 23.93
C LYS A 28 -7.00 4.99 22.62
N LEU A 29 -5.80 4.55 22.30
CA LEU A 29 -5.00 5.04 21.18
C LEU A 29 -4.47 3.87 20.35
N ILE A 30 -4.78 3.90 19.06
CA ILE A 30 -4.20 2.99 18.07
C ILE A 30 -3.11 3.75 17.32
N VAL A 31 -1.91 3.18 17.27
CA VAL A 31 -0.78 3.78 16.54
C VAL A 31 -0.65 3.13 15.18
N VAL A 32 -0.50 3.96 14.14
CA VAL A 32 -0.37 3.50 12.75
C VAL A 32 0.97 3.92 12.18
N PHE A 33 1.83 2.96 11.87
CA PHE A 33 3.07 3.18 11.13
C PHE A 33 2.77 3.24 9.65
N CYS A 34 3.08 4.38 9.03
CA CYS A 34 2.83 4.65 7.64
C CYS A 34 4.13 5.14 6.95
N PRO A 35 4.51 4.59 5.79
CA PRO A 35 5.76 4.97 5.14
C PRO A 35 5.69 6.31 4.41
N THR A 36 4.50 6.81 4.11
CA THR A 36 4.27 8.14 3.51
C THR A 36 2.79 8.53 3.60
N LEU A 37 2.55 9.83 3.71
CA LEU A 37 1.20 10.42 3.65
C LEU A 37 0.91 11.06 2.28
N THR A 38 1.85 11.00 1.34
CA THR A 38 1.70 11.62 0.03
C THR A 38 1.05 10.70 -1.01
N SER A 39 1.05 9.38 -0.78
CA SER A 39 0.42 8.42 -1.69
C SER A 39 -1.06 8.21 -1.32
N PRO A 40 -2.00 8.37 -2.27
CA PRO A 40 -3.43 8.14 -2.06
C PRO A 40 -3.76 6.72 -1.54
N TYR A 41 -2.92 5.74 -1.85
CA TYR A 41 -3.04 4.38 -1.32
C TYR A 41 -3.06 4.35 0.21
N TYR A 42 -2.08 5.02 0.86
CA TYR A 42 -2.02 5.04 2.32
C TYR A 42 -3.13 5.88 2.94
N VAL A 43 -3.59 6.94 2.25
CA VAL A 43 -4.74 7.73 2.68
C VAL A 43 -6.01 6.86 2.74
N LEU A 44 -6.25 6.01 1.74
CA LEU A 44 -7.38 5.08 1.74
C LEU A 44 -7.29 4.05 2.88
N LEU A 45 -6.10 3.53 3.18
CA LEU A 45 -5.90 2.64 4.33
C LEU A 45 -6.25 3.34 5.64
N LEU A 46 -5.72 4.56 5.82
CA LEU A 46 -5.97 5.37 7.02
C LEU A 46 -7.43 5.70 7.21
N GLN A 47 -8.16 6.06 6.13
CA GLN A 47 -9.61 6.28 6.20
C GLN A 47 -10.35 5.03 6.70
N GLY A 48 -9.94 3.84 6.24
CA GLY A 48 -10.53 2.59 6.71
C GLY A 48 -10.26 2.35 8.21
N ILE A 49 -9.03 2.59 8.66
CA ILE A 49 -8.61 2.45 10.06
C ILE A 49 -9.38 3.46 10.94
N GLU A 50 -9.38 4.74 10.57
CA GLU A 50 -10.03 5.81 11.33
C GLU A 50 -11.54 5.60 11.47
N ALA A 51 -12.20 5.12 10.42
CA ALA A 51 -13.64 4.85 10.46
C ALA A 51 -13.99 3.88 11.59
N VAL A 52 -13.26 2.74 11.69
CA VAL A 52 -13.49 1.73 12.73
C VAL A 52 -13.02 2.23 14.10
N ALA A 53 -11.85 2.87 14.18
CA ALA A 53 -11.32 3.39 15.44
C ALA A 53 -12.30 4.38 16.09
N ASN A 54 -12.83 5.32 15.30
CA ASN A 54 -13.78 6.33 15.78
C ASN A 54 -15.10 5.70 16.23
N GLU A 55 -15.65 4.74 15.49
CA GLU A 55 -16.87 4.00 15.87
C GLU A 55 -16.71 3.31 17.24
N GLN A 56 -15.50 2.88 17.59
CA GLN A 56 -15.18 2.18 18.83
C GLN A 56 -14.57 3.08 19.92
N GLY A 57 -14.50 4.39 19.68
CA GLY A 57 -14.02 5.39 20.64
C GLY A 57 -12.51 5.36 20.87
N TYR A 58 -11.72 4.94 19.84
CA TYR A 58 -10.27 5.01 19.86
C TYR A 58 -9.76 6.19 19.04
N GLY A 59 -8.72 6.87 19.54
CA GLY A 59 -7.94 7.83 18.76
C GLY A 59 -6.93 7.11 17.86
N VAL A 60 -6.55 7.75 16.75
CA VAL A 60 -5.50 7.25 15.84
C VAL A 60 -4.31 8.20 15.88
N PHE A 61 -3.11 7.66 16.10
CA PHE A 61 -1.86 8.40 16.04
C PHE A 61 -1.00 7.86 14.88
N ILE A 62 -0.66 8.73 13.93
CA ILE A 62 0.06 8.33 12.71
C ILE A 62 1.55 8.61 12.87
N CYS A 63 2.37 7.56 12.77
CA CYS A 63 3.82 7.60 12.70
C CYS A 63 4.25 7.58 11.22
N ASN A 64 4.45 8.74 10.61
CA ASN A 64 4.96 8.83 9.24
C ASN A 64 6.48 8.59 9.23
N THR A 65 6.90 7.38 8.86
CA THR A 65 8.31 6.97 8.89
C THR A 65 9.12 7.50 7.71
N GLN A 66 8.48 8.02 6.66
CA GLN A 66 9.13 8.52 5.44
C GLN A 66 10.09 7.49 4.80
N ARG A 67 9.88 6.21 5.04
CA ARG A 67 10.78 5.10 4.65
C ARG A 67 12.20 5.23 5.26
N ASP A 68 12.36 6.01 6.32
CA ASP A 68 13.59 6.25 7.04
C ASP A 68 13.66 5.36 8.28
N ALA A 69 14.73 4.54 8.38
CA ALA A 69 14.92 3.63 9.49
C ALA A 69 15.10 4.36 10.82
N GLY A 70 15.74 5.53 10.82
CA GLY A 70 15.95 6.31 12.05
C GLY A 70 14.64 6.89 12.60
N LEU A 71 13.74 7.33 11.72
CA LEU A 71 12.41 7.76 12.13
C LEU A 71 11.58 6.58 12.63
N GLU A 72 11.63 5.42 11.98
CA GLU A 72 10.93 4.21 12.44
C GLU A 72 11.42 3.80 13.82
N GLU A 73 12.74 3.75 14.04
CA GLU A 73 13.33 3.45 15.33
C GLU A 73 12.91 4.44 16.43
N LYS A 74 12.90 5.73 16.10
CA LYS A 74 12.43 6.78 17.02
C LYS A 74 10.99 6.55 17.45
N TYR A 75 10.10 6.24 16.51
CA TYR A 75 8.70 5.93 16.83
C TYR A 75 8.56 4.65 17.63
N LEU A 76 9.32 3.59 17.32
CA LEU A 76 9.32 2.36 18.11
C LEU A 76 9.74 2.59 19.57
N ARG A 77 10.74 3.44 19.80
CA ARG A 77 11.10 3.84 21.19
C ARG A 77 9.98 4.60 21.89
N MET A 78 9.25 5.46 21.18
CA MET A 78 8.09 6.17 21.75
C MET A 78 6.98 5.21 22.20
N MET A 79 6.77 4.07 21.53
CA MET A 79 5.74 3.09 21.90
C MET A 79 5.93 2.54 23.31
N GLN A 80 7.16 2.43 23.79
CA GLN A 80 7.45 1.97 25.15
C GLN A 80 6.88 2.92 26.22
N THR A 81 6.82 4.22 25.93
CA THR A 81 6.29 5.25 26.83
C THR A 81 4.79 5.47 26.63
N MET A 82 4.34 5.51 25.38
CA MET A 82 2.93 5.77 25.03
C MET A 82 2.01 4.61 25.43
N ARG A 83 2.50 3.37 25.40
CA ARG A 83 1.72 2.15 25.67
C ARG A 83 0.36 2.15 24.94
N PRO A 84 0.35 2.20 23.60
CA PRO A 84 -0.90 2.24 22.85
C PRO A 84 -1.72 0.98 23.07
N ALA A 85 -3.03 1.07 22.85
CA ALA A 85 -3.92 -0.08 22.92
C ALA A 85 -3.62 -1.10 21.81
N GLY A 86 -3.20 -0.62 20.63
CA GLY A 86 -2.82 -1.46 19.51
C GLY A 86 -1.94 -0.73 18.48
N ILE A 87 -1.30 -1.50 17.62
CA ILE A 87 -0.38 -0.99 16.59
C ILE A 87 -0.74 -1.60 15.24
N ILE A 88 -0.79 -0.77 14.20
CA ILE A 88 -0.98 -1.19 12.81
C ILE A 88 0.21 -0.73 11.98
N TYR A 89 0.88 -1.66 11.31
CA TYR A 89 1.85 -1.37 10.27
C TYR A 89 1.16 -1.43 8.90
N THR A 90 1.21 -0.34 8.13
CA THR A 90 0.62 -0.29 6.78
C THR A 90 1.55 -0.81 5.68
N CYS A 91 2.73 -1.25 6.05
CA CYS A 91 3.73 -1.92 5.23
C CYS A 91 4.59 -2.82 6.14
N ASN A 92 5.49 -3.63 5.58
CA ASN A 92 6.44 -4.37 6.41
C ASN A 92 7.35 -3.41 7.17
N PRO A 93 7.66 -3.70 8.45
CA PRO A 93 8.67 -2.97 9.20
C PRO A 93 10.04 -3.10 8.53
N HIS A 94 10.94 -2.17 8.84
CA HIS A 94 12.33 -2.27 8.38
C HIS A 94 12.94 -3.59 8.87
N PRO A 95 13.72 -4.31 8.05
CA PRO A 95 14.27 -5.62 8.44
C PRO A 95 15.03 -5.62 9.76
N ASP A 96 15.75 -4.55 10.07
CA ASP A 96 16.51 -4.39 11.32
C ASP A 96 15.61 -4.35 12.57
N PHE A 97 14.33 -4.03 12.42
CA PHE A 97 13.38 -3.89 13.53
C PHE A 97 12.35 -5.03 13.60
N GLN A 98 12.40 -5.99 12.69
CA GLN A 98 11.43 -7.09 12.66
C GLN A 98 11.34 -7.82 14.00
N HIS A 99 12.48 -8.19 14.59
CA HIS A 99 12.51 -8.85 15.91
C HIS A 99 11.95 -7.98 17.04
N GLN A 100 12.18 -6.65 17.00
CA GLN A 100 11.63 -5.72 17.98
C GLN A 100 10.10 -5.62 17.83
N VAL A 101 9.59 -5.57 16.61
CA VAL A 101 8.15 -5.54 16.30
C VAL A 101 7.49 -6.84 16.78
N GLU A 102 8.10 -8.01 16.53
CA GLU A 102 7.63 -9.29 17.03
C GLU A 102 7.60 -9.37 18.57
N LYS A 103 8.58 -8.77 19.24
CA LYS A 103 8.58 -8.65 20.69
C LYS A 103 7.43 -7.78 21.19
N ILE A 104 7.18 -6.64 20.56
CA ILE A 104 6.07 -5.74 20.91
C ILE A 104 4.72 -6.45 20.72
N ALA A 105 4.59 -7.26 19.66
CA ALA A 105 3.38 -8.00 19.36
C ALA A 105 2.96 -9.02 20.44
N LYS A 106 3.90 -9.43 21.30
CA LYS A 106 3.58 -10.32 22.46
C LYS A 106 2.84 -9.59 23.57
N GLU A 107 3.01 -8.28 23.69
CA GLU A 107 2.47 -7.46 24.78
C GLU A 107 1.35 -6.51 24.32
N THR A 108 1.33 -6.18 23.03
CA THR A 108 0.40 -5.22 22.43
C THR A 108 -0.17 -5.79 21.14
N PRO A 109 -1.51 -5.83 20.96
CA PRO A 109 -2.12 -6.22 19.69
C PRO A 109 -1.47 -5.49 18.52
N LEU A 110 -0.99 -6.24 17.52
CA LEU A 110 -0.27 -5.70 16.38
C LEU A 110 -0.68 -6.40 15.09
N VAL A 111 -1.01 -5.62 14.06
CA VAL A 111 -1.38 -6.11 12.73
C VAL A 111 -0.44 -5.51 11.69
N ILE A 112 0.03 -6.32 10.75
CA ILE A 112 0.83 -5.87 9.61
C ILE A 112 0.00 -6.03 8.33
N ILE A 113 -0.21 -4.93 7.59
CA ILE A 113 -0.76 -4.97 6.24
C ILE A 113 0.42 -5.11 5.27
N SER A 114 0.60 -6.28 4.70
CA SER A 114 1.80 -6.60 3.93
C SER A 114 1.51 -7.41 2.67
N ASN A 115 2.57 -7.71 1.94
CA ASN A 115 2.55 -8.79 0.99
C ASN A 115 2.69 -10.14 1.71
N LYS A 116 2.15 -11.17 1.04
CA LYS A 116 2.14 -12.56 1.49
C LYS A 116 3.55 -13.07 1.81
N GLU A 117 4.03 -12.72 2.99
CA GLU A 117 5.12 -13.42 3.66
C GLU A 117 4.50 -14.35 4.69
N LYS A 118 5.10 -15.50 4.88
CA LYS A 118 4.72 -16.39 5.99
C LYS A 118 5.19 -15.78 7.30
N THR A 119 4.54 -14.70 7.75
CA THR A 119 4.69 -14.23 9.12
C THR A 119 3.89 -15.17 10.00
N THR A 120 4.59 -16.03 10.73
CA THR A 120 3.97 -17.02 11.60
C THR A 120 3.70 -16.48 13.02
N THR A 121 4.08 -15.24 13.31
CA THR A 121 4.15 -14.71 14.68
C THR A 121 3.27 -13.49 14.95
N VAL A 122 2.74 -12.85 13.91
CA VAL A 122 1.98 -11.60 14.01
C VAL A 122 0.74 -11.66 13.12
N ASP A 123 -0.34 -10.99 13.54
CA ASP A 123 -1.54 -10.89 12.71
C ASP A 123 -1.23 -10.14 11.41
N ALA A 124 -1.75 -10.62 10.30
CA ALA A 124 -1.44 -10.09 8.99
C ALA A 124 -2.66 -9.96 8.09
N ILE A 125 -2.69 -8.89 7.33
CA ILE A 125 -3.57 -8.72 6.17
C ILE A 125 -2.70 -8.72 4.93
N ASN A 126 -2.86 -9.74 4.11
CA ASN A 126 -1.97 -10.01 2.99
C ASN A 126 -2.55 -9.58 1.65
N GLN A 127 -1.64 -9.31 0.74
CA GLN A 127 -1.90 -9.08 -0.66
C GLN A 127 -0.91 -9.92 -1.48
N ASP A 128 -1.41 -10.66 -2.46
CA ASP A 128 -0.54 -11.35 -3.40
C ASP A 128 -0.26 -10.46 -4.62
N ASN A 129 0.88 -9.78 -4.60
CA ASN A 129 1.29 -8.92 -5.72
C ASN A 129 1.63 -9.72 -6.99
N THR A 130 1.99 -10.99 -6.88
CA THR A 130 2.17 -11.86 -8.05
C THR A 130 0.84 -12.06 -8.78
N VAL A 131 -0.25 -12.28 -8.02
CA VAL A 131 -1.60 -12.37 -8.58
C VAL A 131 -2.04 -11.04 -9.21
N VAL A 132 -1.74 -9.91 -8.56
CA VAL A 132 -2.04 -8.57 -9.12
C VAL A 132 -1.35 -8.39 -10.47
N GLY A 133 -0.03 -8.63 -10.56
CA GLY A 133 0.71 -8.52 -11.82
C GLY A 133 0.17 -9.43 -12.90
N ARG A 134 -0.17 -10.68 -12.54
CA ARG A 134 -0.79 -11.64 -13.45
C ARG A 134 -2.12 -11.13 -14.01
N LEU A 135 -2.99 -10.55 -13.18
CA LEU A 135 -4.29 -10.01 -13.63
C LEU A 135 -4.10 -8.84 -14.60
N MET A 136 -3.13 -7.95 -14.33
CA MET A 136 -2.80 -6.86 -15.27
C MET A 136 -2.35 -7.40 -16.62
N ALA A 137 -1.42 -8.35 -16.62
CA ALA A 137 -0.89 -8.98 -17.82
C ALA A 137 -1.98 -9.74 -18.60
N ARG A 138 -2.80 -10.55 -17.92
CA ARG A 138 -3.86 -11.33 -18.55
C ARG A 138 -4.86 -10.42 -19.27
N HIS A 139 -5.27 -9.32 -18.63
CA HIS A 139 -6.15 -8.34 -19.24
C HIS A 139 -5.59 -7.76 -20.55
N LEU A 140 -4.30 -7.40 -20.57
CA LEU A 140 -3.66 -6.86 -21.77
C LEU A 140 -3.51 -7.93 -22.86
N LEU A 141 -3.14 -9.16 -22.50
CA LEU A 141 -3.06 -10.28 -23.41
C LEU A 141 -4.42 -10.63 -24.04
N ASP A 142 -5.50 -10.61 -23.24
CA ASP A 142 -6.87 -10.86 -23.70
C ASP A 142 -7.36 -9.78 -24.70
N LEU A 143 -6.80 -8.56 -24.61
CA LEU A 143 -7.03 -7.48 -25.57
C LEU A 143 -6.07 -7.53 -26.78
N GLY A 144 -5.20 -8.54 -26.87
CA GLY A 144 -4.27 -8.75 -27.98
C GLY A 144 -2.96 -7.97 -27.90
N HIS A 145 -2.65 -7.33 -26.78
CA HIS A 145 -1.37 -6.64 -26.61
C HIS A 145 -0.24 -7.65 -26.46
N THR A 146 0.81 -7.50 -27.26
CA THR A 146 2.02 -8.30 -27.20
C THR A 146 3.22 -7.48 -26.73
N ASP A 147 3.42 -6.32 -27.32
CA ASP A 147 4.51 -5.41 -26.99
C ASP A 147 4.02 -4.42 -25.94
N VAL A 148 4.53 -4.56 -24.73
CA VAL A 148 4.05 -3.81 -23.57
C VAL A 148 5.18 -3.26 -22.73
N ALA A 149 4.95 -2.12 -22.07
CA ALA A 149 5.87 -1.57 -21.09
C ALA A 149 5.27 -1.69 -19.68
N PHE A 150 6.11 -1.98 -18.69
CA PHE A 150 5.78 -1.90 -17.27
C PHE A 150 6.65 -0.83 -16.62
N ILE A 151 6.05 0.25 -16.13
CA ILE A 151 6.75 1.34 -15.45
C ILE A 151 6.64 1.19 -13.93
N THR A 152 7.77 1.35 -13.22
CA THR A 152 7.84 1.07 -11.78
C THR A 152 8.84 2.01 -11.08
N PRO A 153 8.61 2.32 -9.79
CA PRO A 153 9.67 2.89 -8.97
C PRO A 153 10.89 1.96 -8.89
N PRO A 154 12.02 2.38 -8.28
CA PRO A 154 13.20 1.54 -8.17
C PRO A 154 12.91 0.15 -7.59
N LEU A 155 13.46 -0.90 -8.21
CA LEU A 155 13.31 -2.29 -7.78
C LEU A 155 14.46 -2.67 -6.83
N THR A 156 14.46 -2.09 -5.63
CA THR A 156 15.48 -2.36 -4.61
C THR A 156 15.13 -3.59 -3.78
N ARG A 157 16.14 -4.19 -3.12
CA ARG A 157 15.91 -5.30 -2.17
C ARG A 157 14.96 -4.93 -1.02
N ARG A 158 14.95 -3.65 -0.62
CA ARG A 158 14.05 -3.13 0.45
C ARG A 158 12.59 -3.10 0.02
N GLN A 159 12.32 -3.11 -1.29
CA GLN A 159 10.98 -2.97 -1.86
C GLN A 159 10.64 -4.16 -2.77
N TRP A 160 11.15 -5.35 -2.41
CA TRP A 160 10.93 -6.60 -3.15
C TRP A 160 9.44 -6.89 -3.44
N GLN A 161 8.54 -6.33 -2.67
CA GLN A 161 7.09 -6.42 -2.90
C GLN A 161 6.66 -5.84 -4.26
N ARG A 162 7.31 -4.76 -4.71
CA ARG A 162 7.10 -4.17 -6.04
C ARG A 162 7.58 -5.14 -7.12
N SER A 163 8.72 -5.79 -6.88
CA SER A 163 9.27 -6.81 -7.77
C SER A 163 8.32 -7.97 -7.97
N LYS A 164 7.54 -8.38 -6.95
CA LYS A 164 6.56 -9.46 -7.08
C LYS A 164 5.42 -9.14 -8.06
N ARG A 165 4.99 -7.88 -8.15
CA ARG A 165 4.00 -7.47 -9.15
C ARG A 165 4.58 -7.54 -10.56
N VAL A 166 5.79 -7.01 -10.74
CA VAL A 166 6.53 -7.12 -12.02
C VAL A 166 6.76 -8.58 -12.40
N GLU A 167 7.21 -9.42 -11.46
CA GLU A 167 7.44 -10.84 -11.66
C GLU A 167 6.17 -11.56 -12.12
N GLY A 168 5.03 -11.30 -11.46
CA GLY A 168 3.73 -11.86 -11.83
C GLY A 168 3.29 -11.43 -13.22
N PHE A 169 3.54 -10.17 -13.58
CA PHE A 169 3.23 -9.61 -14.89
C PHE A 169 4.08 -10.30 -16.00
N VAL A 170 5.39 -10.33 -15.83
CA VAL A 170 6.32 -10.94 -16.79
C VAL A 170 6.04 -12.44 -16.97
N ARG A 171 5.84 -13.19 -15.88
CA ARG A 171 5.54 -14.62 -15.94
C ARG A 171 4.28 -14.93 -16.75
N GLU A 172 3.28 -14.06 -16.74
CA GLU A 172 2.06 -14.30 -17.52
C GLU A 172 2.33 -14.14 -19.02
N PHE A 173 3.14 -13.16 -19.44
CA PHE A 173 3.61 -13.03 -20.82
C PHE A 173 4.55 -14.18 -21.22
N GLU A 174 5.38 -14.65 -20.28
CA GLU A 174 6.28 -15.79 -20.52
C GLU A 174 5.52 -17.09 -20.85
N LYS A 175 4.39 -17.33 -20.20
CA LYS A 175 3.51 -18.50 -20.51
C LYS A 175 2.97 -18.48 -21.94
N GLU A 176 2.82 -17.30 -22.51
CA GLU A 176 2.36 -17.10 -23.89
C GLU A 176 3.54 -17.00 -24.89
N GLY A 177 4.78 -17.27 -24.42
CA GLY A 177 5.99 -17.19 -25.25
C GLY A 177 6.37 -15.76 -25.64
N LYS A 178 5.89 -14.74 -24.89
CA LYS A 178 6.04 -13.31 -25.20
C LYS A 178 6.86 -12.52 -24.18
N LYS A 179 7.73 -13.20 -23.43
CA LYS A 179 8.54 -12.56 -22.37
C LYS A 179 9.41 -11.41 -22.91
N ASP A 180 10.04 -11.62 -24.06
CA ASP A 180 10.96 -10.67 -24.67
C ASP A 180 10.27 -9.41 -25.22
N HIS A 181 8.93 -9.41 -25.25
CA HIS A 181 8.07 -8.29 -25.62
C HIS A 181 7.63 -7.45 -24.43
N VAL A 182 8.08 -7.77 -23.22
CA VAL A 182 7.80 -7.01 -22.01
C VAL A 182 9.00 -6.14 -21.65
N LEU A 183 8.86 -4.84 -21.82
CA LEU A 183 9.84 -3.85 -21.43
C LEU A 183 9.61 -3.38 -20.01
N ILE A 184 10.58 -3.55 -19.11
CA ILE A 184 10.52 -3.06 -17.75
C ILE A 184 11.33 -1.76 -17.65
N LYS A 185 10.67 -0.64 -17.34
CA LYS A 185 11.31 0.65 -17.10
C LYS A 185 11.16 1.01 -15.62
N ALA A 186 12.26 0.91 -14.89
CA ALA A 186 12.32 1.27 -13.47
C ALA A 186 13.00 2.64 -13.31
N ALA A 187 12.53 3.44 -12.37
CA ALA A 187 13.21 4.68 -12.00
C ALA A 187 14.56 4.38 -11.31
N ASP A 188 15.46 5.36 -11.33
CA ASP A 188 16.74 5.26 -10.64
C ASP A 188 16.60 5.28 -9.12
N GLU A 189 17.47 4.55 -8.41
CA GLU A 189 17.48 4.53 -6.94
C GLU A 189 17.68 5.92 -6.31
N SER A 190 18.34 6.84 -7.00
CA SER A 190 18.51 8.23 -6.54
C SER A 190 17.18 8.96 -6.37
N ASN A 191 16.14 8.56 -7.10
CA ASN A 191 14.79 9.11 -6.99
C ASN A 191 14.03 8.63 -5.74
N ASP A 192 14.38 7.46 -5.18
CA ASP A 192 13.74 6.89 -3.99
C ASP A 192 14.21 7.58 -2.69
N ARG A 193 15.34 8.31 -2.71
CA ARG A 193 15.94 8.99 -1.55
C ARG A 193 15.47 10.43 -1.37
N LYS A 194 14.77 11.01 -2.32
CA LYS A 194 14.21 12.35 -2.20
C LYS A 194 13.00 12.30 -1.26
N ILE A 195 12.81 13.37 -0.47
CA ILE A 195 11.61 13.52 0.38
C ILE A 195 10.38 13.30 -0.51
N PRO A 196 9.49 12.36 -0.15
CA PRO A 196 8.33 12.07 -0.96
C PRO A 196 7.47 13.33 -1.14
N ARG A 197 7.30 13.77 -2.39
CA ARG A 197 6.37 14.84 -2.77
C ARG A 197 5.01 14.22 -3.07
N MET A 198 3.94 15.00 -2.99
CA MET A 198 2.58 14.51 -3.29
C MET A 198 2.45 14.00 -4.73
N ASP A 199 3.23 14.54 -5.64
CA ASP A 199 3.24 14.23 -7.06
C ASP A 199 4.31 13.19 -7.47
N SER A 200 5.10 12.66 -6.52
CA SER A 200 6.29 11.85 -6.86
C SER A 200 5.98 10.61 -7.70
N GLU A 201 4.91 9.86 -7.37
CA GLU A 201 4.52 8.67 -8.14
C GLU A 201 3.95 9.06 -9.52
N TYR A 202 3.17 10.15 -9.59
CA TYR A 202 2.66 10.70 -10.84
C TYR A 202 3.80 11.22 -11.74
N ALA A 203 4.68 12.06 -11.20
CA ALA A 203 5.82 12.60 -11.93
C ALA A 203 6.73 11.49 -12.46
N MET A 204 7.00 10.48 -11.64
CA MET A 204 7.79 9.31 -12.05
C MET A 204 7.12 8.56 -13.22
N GLY A 205 5.80 8.35 -13.17
CA GLY A 205 5.05 7.72 -14.26
C GLY A 205 5.13 8.51 -15.55
N TYR A 206 5.03 9.84 -15.46
CA TYR A 206 5.18 10.75 -16.58
C TYR A 206 6.61 10.71 -17.16
N GLU A 207 7.64 10.91 -16.33
CA GLU A 207 9.05 10.93 -16.74
C GLU A 207 9.48 9.62 -17.41
N LEU A 208 9.19 8.46 -16.79
CA LEU A 208 9.54 7.16 -17.35
C LEU A 208 8.85 6.90 -18.70
N THR A 209 7.61 7.38 -18.86
CA THR A 209 6.91 7.24 -20.13
C THR A 209 7.52 8.15 -21.21
N MET A 210 7.88 9.37 -20.87
CA MET A 210 8.59 10.28 -21.78
C MET A 210 9.95 9.71 -22.23
N GLU A 211 10.71 9.13 -21.29
CA GLU A 211 11.97 8.45 -21.61
C GLU A 211 11.76 7.30 -22.60
N LEU A 212 10.77 6.41 -22.35
CA LEU A 212 10.45 5.31 -23.25
C LEU A 212 10.13 5.77 -24.68
N LEU A 213 9.38 6.88 -24.81
CA LEU A 213 9.01 7.46 -26.10
C LEU A 213 10.22 8.10 -26.80
N GLN A 214 11.09 8.79 -26.06
CA GLN A 214 12.31 9.41 -26.58
C GLN A 214 13.35 8.36 -27.00
N GLU A 215 13.44 7.25 -26.29
CA GLU A 215 14.30 6.11 -26.64
C GLU A 215 13.79 5.34 -27.89
N GLY A 216 12.60 5.69 -28.38
CA GLY A 216 12.01 5.10 -29.60
C GLY A 216 11.43 3.71 -29.40
N HIS A 217 11.18 3.32 -28.14
CA HIS A 217 10.54 2.03 -27.84
C HIS A 217 9.12 1.96 -28.39
N LYS A 218 8.78 0.78 -28.97
CA LYS A 218 7.43 0.52 -29.48
C LYS A 218 6.68 -0.36 -28.50
N PHE A 219 5.51 0.08 -28.11
CA PHE A 219 4.59 -0.67 -27.25
C PHE A 219 3.14 -0.26 -27.57
N THR A 220 2.21 -1.16 -27.32
CA THR A 220 0.78 -0.93 -27.52
C THR A 220 0.04 -0.77 -26.18
N ALA A 221 0.71 -1.09 -25.05
CA ALA A 221 0.15 -0.88 -23.74
C ALA A 221 1.24 -0.54 -22.70
N ILE A 222 0.83 0.23 -21.68
CA ILE A 222 1.64 0.53 -20.49
C ILE A 222 0.90 0.01 -19.25
N ALA A 223 1.62 -0.71 -18.40
CA ALA A 223 1.22 -1.06 -17.05
C ALA A 223 1.98 -0.19 -16.04
N GLY A 224 1.27 0.61 -15.25
CA GLY A 224 1.86 1.36 -14.14
C GLY A 224 1.90 0.52 -12.87
N GLN A 225 2.99 0.62 -12.10
CA GLN A 225 3.10 -0.05 -10.79
C GLN A 225 1.89 0.25 -9.90
N ASN A 226 1.36 1.46 -9.97
CA ASN A 226 0.14 1.89 -9.31
C ASN A 226 -0.65 2.88 -10.17
N ASP A 227 -1.81 3.33 -9.68
CA ASP A 227 -2.69 4.23 -10.41
C ASP A 227 -2.07 5.61 -10.65
N MET A 228 -1.31 6.14 -9.70
CA MET A 228 -0.68 7.46 -9.87
C MET A 228 0.37 7.45 -10.99
N MET A 229 1.18 6.40 -11.08
CA MET A 229 2.12 6.23 -12.20
C MET A 229 1.38 6.03 -13.53
N ALA A 230 0.29 5.26 -13.54
CA ALA A 230 -0.52 5.08 -14.74
C ALA A 230 -1.16 6.40 -15.22
N ILE A 231 -1.59 7.27 -14.29
CA ILE A 231 -2.13 8.60 -14.60
C ILE A 231 -1.03 9.49 -15.19
N GLY A 232 0.18 9.49 -14.61
CA GLY A 232 1.33 10.19 -15.17
C GLY A 232 1.67 9.73 -16.58
N ALA A 233 1.60 8.41 -16.83
CA ALA A 233 1.80 7.86 -18.18
C ALA A 233 0.74 8.35 -19.17
N ILE A 234 -0.52 8.44 -18.77
CA ILE A 234 -1.60 8.98 -19.62
C ILE A 234 -1.29 10.41 -20.03
N ASP A 235 -0.84 11.25 -19.10
CA ASP A 235 -0.55 12.65 -19.40
C ASP A 235 0.67 12.80 -20.33
N ALA A 236 1.73 11.99 -20.14
CA ALA A 236 2.88 11.93 -21.05
C ALA A 236 2.47 11.53 -22.49
N LEU A 237 1.61 10.50 -22.60
CA LEU A 237 1.08 10.07 -23.91
C LEU A 237 0.26 11.18 -24.57
N HIS A 238 -0.60 11.87 -23.81
CA HIS A 238 -1.41 12.98 -24.31
C HIS A 238 -0.55 14.15 -24.82
N GLU A 239 0.52 14.50 -24.11
CA GLU A 239 1.46 15.55 -24.53
C GLU A 239 2.10 15.20 -25.86
N MET A 240 2.44 13.94 -26.06
CA MET A 240 2.98 13.41 -27.31
C MET A 240 1.91 13.14 -28.39
N ARG A 241 0.65 13.54 -28.13
CA ARG A 241 -0.52 13.35 -29.03
C ARG A 241 -0.83 11.88 -29.32
N ILE A 242 -0.49 10.99 -28.41
CA ILE A 242 -0.81 9.56 -28.45
C ILE A 242 -2.13 9.34 -27.70
N HIS A 243 -3.12 8.76 -28.36
CA HIS A 243 -4.46 8.62 -27.78
C HIS A 243 -4.59 7.35 -26.94
N VAL A 244 -5.09 7.51 -25.71
CA VAL A 244 -5.45 6.42 -24.81
C VAL A 244 -6.97 6.19 -24.88
N PRO A 245 -7.45 4.96 -25.14
CA PRO A 245 -6.73 3.71 -25.37
C PRO A 245 -6.43 3.42 -26.85
N LYS A 246 -6.79 4.33 -27.78
CA LYS A 246 -6.81 4.07 -29.22
C LYS A 246 -5.43 3.68 -29.78
N ASP A 247 -4.39 4.34 -29.34
CA ASP A 247 -3.02 4.10 -29.80
C ASP A 247 -2.24 3.28 -28.78
N VAL A 248 -2.39 3.59 -27.47
CA VAL A 248 -1.75 2.88 -26.35
C VAL A 248 -2.77 2.69 -25.24
N SER A 249 -2.92 1.46 -24.78
CA SER A 249 -3.70 1.11 -23.58
C SER A 249 -2.91 1.41 -22.31
N VAL A 250 -3.58 1.84 -21.24
CA VAL A 250 -2.94 2.08 -19.94
C VAL A 250 -3.73 1.39 -18.82
N ILE A 251 -3.03 0.63 -17.97
CA ILE A 251 -3.60 -0.03 -16.79
C ILE A 251 -2.81 0.33 -15.53
N GLY A 252 -3.52 0.57 -14.43
CA GLY A 252 -2.96 0.85 -13.12
C GLY A 252 -3.27 -0.24 -12.08
N CYS A 253 -3.03 0.08 -10.82
CA CYS A 253 -3.37 -0.73 -9.65
C CYS A 253 -3.62 0.20 -8.46
N ASP A 254 -4.52 -0.17 -7.60
CA ASP A 254 -4.95 0.33 -6.29
C ASP A 254 -6.42 0.78 -6.26
N ASN A 255 -7.00 1.13 -7.41
CA ASN A 255 -8.37 1.66 -7.54
C ASN A 255 -8.61 2.88 -6.62
N ILE A 256 -7.68 3.84 -6.66
CA ILE A 256 -7.79 5.10 -5.90
C ILE A 256 -8.92 5.98 -6.46
N PHE A 257 -9.33 6.99 -5.69
CA PHE A 257 -10.40 7.93 -6.10
C PHE A 257 -10.16 8.54 -7.49
N TYR A 258 -8.91 8.94 -7.81
CA TYR A 258 -8.56 9.57 -9.09
C TYR A 258 -8.82 8.66 -10.29
N SER A 259 -8.65 7.34 -10.14
CA SER A 259 -8.89 6.35 -11.20
C SER A 259 -10.33 6.34 -11.68
N GLY A 260 -11.27 6.66 -10.77
CA GLY A 260 -12.71 6.72 -11.05
C GLY A 260 -13.19 8.03 -11.69
N ILE A 261 -12.36 9.09 -11.71
CA ILE A 261 -12.73 10.38 -12.31
C ILE A 261 -13.06 10.19 -13.79
N ARG A 262 -14.19 10.70 -14.24
CA ARG A 262 -14.74 10.45 -15.60
C ARG A 262 -13.76 10.78 -16.74
N ARG A 263 -12.91 11.81 -16.58
CA ARG A 263 -11.91 12.20 -17.58
C ARG A 263 -10.73 11.24 -17.62
N ILE A 264 -10.37 10.64 -16.50
CA ILE A 264 -9.27 9.67 -16.38
C ILE A 264 -9.80 8.29 -16.72
N SER A 265 -10.80 7.83 -15.99
CA SER A 265 -11.51 6.55 -16.20
C SER A 265 -10.55 5.37 -16.37
N LEU A 266 -9.56 5.28 -15.45
CA LEU A 266 -8.45 4.34 -15.51
C LEU A 266 -8.88 2.90 -15.21
N THR A 267 -8.57 1.99 -16.12
CA THR A 267 -8.60 0.54 -15.87
C THR A 267 -7.54 0.19 -14.83
N THR A 268 -7.94 -0.53 -13.79
CA THR A 268 -7.05 -0.78 -12.63
C THR A 268 -7.39 -2.09 -11.93
N ILE A 269 -6.50 -2.53 -11.05
CA ILE A 269 -6.75 -3.64 -10.14
C ILE A 269 -7.18 -3.09 -8.78
N ASP A 270 -8.36 -3.51 -8.32
CA ASP A 270 -8.83 -3.27 -6.96
C ASP A 270 -8.40 -4.43 -6.06
N HIS A 271 -7.66 -4.14 -5.04
CA HIS A 271 -7.29 -5.07 -3.99
C HIS A 271 -7.79 -4.65 -2.61
N PHE A 272 -8.86 -3.86 -2.60
CA PHE A 272 -9.67 -3.49 -1.43
C PHE A 272 -8.91 -2.72 -0.34
N VAL A 273 -8.22 -1.65 -0.75
CA VAL A 273 -7.32 -0.89 0.12
C VAL A 273 -8.01 -0.40 1.40
N ALA A 274 -9.13 0.30 1.29
CA ALA A 274 -9.85 0.82 2.45
C ALA A 274 -10.36 -0.30 3.37
N LEU A 275 -10.80 -1.42 2.79
CA LEU A 275 -11.31 -2.57 3.55
C LEU A 275 -10.19 -3.23 4.37
N LYS A 276 -8.97 -3.30 3.84
CA LYS A 276 -7.80 -3.76 4.59
C LYS A 276 -7.54 -2.91 5.83
N GLY A 277 -7.70 -1.58 5.71
CA GLY A 277 -7.58 -0.66 6.84
C GLY A 277 -8.64 -0.94 7.91
N ARG A 278 -9.90 -1.13 7.51
CA ARG A 278 -11.00 -1.49 8.41
C ARG A 278 -10.71 -2.80 9.15
N ASP A 279 -10.39 -3.86 8.41
CA ASP A 279 -10.15 -5.18 9.02
C ASP A 279 -8.92 -5.19 9.94
N ALA A 280 -7.87 -4.42 9.61
CA ALA A 280 -6.73 -4.26 10.51
C ALA A 280 -7.14 -3.67 11.86
N CYS A 281 -7.97 -2.62 11.83
CA CYS A 281 -8.48 -1.99 13.04
C CYS A 281 -9.44 -2.91 13.81
N ASP A 282 -10.34 -3.61 13.12
CA ASP A 282 -11.26 -4.59 13.72
C ASP A 282 -10.51 -5.73 14.45
N ILE A 283 -9.43 -6.25 13.84
CA ILE A 283 -8.58 -7.26 14.48
C ILE A 283 -7.97 -6.71 15.76
N ILE A 284 -7.42 -5.50 15.74
CA ILE A 284 -6.84 -4.84 16.91
C ILE A 284 -7.87 -4.74 18.02
N ILE A 285 -9.06 -4.23 17.73
CA ILE A 285 -10.12 -4.01 18.73
C ILE A 285 -10.58 -5.33 19.32
N ARG A 286 -10.82 -6.36 18.49
CA ARG A 286 -11.17 -7.70 18.96
C ARG A 286 -10.13 -8.27 19.92
N LYS A 287 -8.85 -8.08 19.62
CA LYS A 287 -7.77 -8.56 20.51
C LYS A 287 -7.66 -7.78 21.80
N ILE A 288 -7.94 -6.47 21.79
CA ILE A 288 -8.02 -5.66 23.00
C ILE A 288 -9.16 -6.20 23.89
N ASP A 289 -10.37 -6.36 23.31
CA ASP A 289 -11.54 -6.87 24.02
C ASP A 289 -11.34 -8.29 24.57
N MET A 290 -10.65 -9.15 23.84
CA MET A 290 -10.31 -10.50 24.29
C MET A 290 -9.32 -10.46 25.46
N ASN A 291 -8.28 -9.63 25.40
CA ASN A 291 -7.32 -9.49 26.49
C ASN A 291 -7.98 -8.95 27.77
N ASP A 292 -8.93 -8.04 27.65
CA ASP A 292 -9.66 -7.48 28.80
C ASP A 292 -10.63 -8.49 29.43
N LYS A 293 -11.17 -9.45 28.67
CA LYS A 293 -12.15 -10.44 29.14
C LYS A 293 -11.52 -11.75 29.62
N PHE A 294 -10.33 -12.12 29.19
CA PHE A 294 -9.75 -13.45 29.36
C PHE A 294 -8.47 -13.49 30.19
N TYR A 295 -8.33 -12.65 31.20
CA TYR A 295 -7.30 -12.86 32.24
C TYR A 295 -7.40 -14.22 32.96
N LEU A 296 -8.39 -15.05 32.62
CA LEU A 296 -8.72 -16.31 33.31
C LEU A 296 -8.82 -17.56 32.41
N ASP A 297 -8.56 -17.49 31.11
CA ASP A 297 -8.74 -18.66 30.22
C ASP A 297 -7.46 -18.94 29.43
N GLU A 298 -6.90 -20.14 29.60
CA GLU A 298 -5.67 -20.65 28.93
C GLU A 298 -5.88 -20.95 27.45
N ARG A 299 -6.62 -20.11 26.68
CA ARG A 299 -6.77 -20.33 25.25
C ARG A 299 -5.51 -19.96 24.50
N PRO A 300 -5.06 -20.79 23.55
CA PRO A 300 -3.91 -20.45 22.75
C PRO A 300 -4.19 -19.17 21.93
N ALA A 301 -3.19 -18.28 21.86
CA ALA A 301 -3.27 -17.07 21.05
C ALA A 301 -3.56 -17.44 19.59
N SER A 302 -4.70 -17.01 19.05
CA SER A 302 -5.02 -17.18 17.64
C SER A 302 -4.40 -16.04 16.80
N LEU A 303 -3.86 -16.39 15.64
CA LEU A 303 -3.38 -15.41 14.66
C LEU A 303 -4.41 -15.25 13.54
N TYR A 304 -4.69 -13.99 13.19
CA TYR A 304 -5.48 -13.65 12.04
C TYR A 304 -4.57 -13.55 10.81
N ASN A 305 -4.98 -14.19 9.73
CA ASN A 305 -4.31 -14.11 8.45
C ASN A 305 -5.38 -13.94 7.36
N ILE A 306 -5.60 -12.68 6.94
CA ILE A 306 -6.60 -12.34 5.92
C ILE A 306 -5.88 -12.11 4.60
N GLU A 307 -6.39 -12.70 3.53
CA GLU A 307 -5.92 -12.46 2.17
C GLU A 307 -7.09 -12.06 1.28
N TYR A 308 -6.93 -10.95 0.57
CA TYR A 308 -7.91 -10.47 -0.39
C TYR A 308 -7.59 -10.97 -1.79
N THR A 309 -8.61 -11.48 -2.48
CA THR A 309 -8.50 -11.80 -3.91
C THR A 309 -8.71 -10.52 -4.72
N PRO A 310 -7.67 -10.00 -5.40
CA PRO A 310 -7.79 -8.78 -6.20
C PRO A 310 -8.70 -9.00 -7.40
N LYS A 311 -9.33 -7.93 -7.89
CA LYS A 311 -10.18 -7.95 -9.07
C LYS A 311 -9.82 -6.85 -10.06
N LEU A 312 -9.98 -7.13 -11.33
CA LEU A 312 -9.89 -6.14 -12.40
C LEU A 312 -11.13 -5.23 -12.41
N ILE A 313 -10.89 -3.93 -12.52
CA ILE A 313 -11.90 -2.89 -12.76
C ILE A 313 -11.63 -2.28 -14.13
N THR A 314 -12.34 -2.78 -15.13
CA THR A 314 -12.23 -2.29 -16.50
C THR A 314 -12.93 -0.94 -16.64
N ARG A 315 -12.23 0.03 -17.21
CA ARG A 315 -12.73 1.38 -17.54
C ARG A 315 -12.37 1.75 -18.98
N ARG A 316 -11.98 3.01 -19.22
CA ARG A 316 -11.84 3.54 -20.58
C ARG A 316 -10.39 3.65 -21.10
N THR A 317 -9.39 3.30 -20.28
CA THR A 317 -7.98 3.46 -20.67
C THR A 317 -7.36 2.21 -21.29
N THR A 318 -8.13 1.12 -21.42
CA THR A 318 -7.70 -0.08 -22.15
C THR A 318 -8.69 -0.40 -23.28
N GLY A 319 -8.17 -0.87 -24.41
CA GLY A 319 -8.91 -1.30 -25.60
C GLY A 319 -8.14 -2.37 -26.34
N TYR A 320 -8.68 -2.87 -27.45
CA TYR A 320 -8.00 -3.86 -28.28
C TYR A 320 -6.71 -3.29 -28.89
N ALA A 321 -5.66 -4.11 -28.90
CA ALA A 321 -4.42 -3.76 -29.59
C ALA A 321 -4.68 -3.45 -31.05
N ARG A 322 -4.02 -2.40 -31.56
CA ARG A 322 -4.01 -2.14 -33.01
C ARG A 322 -3.28 -3.28 -33.70
N LEU A 323 -3.93 -3.94 -34.62
CA LEU A 323 -3.27 -4.81 -35.59
C LEU A 323 -2.38 -3.94 -36.48
N ASP A 324 -1.09 -4.20 -36.53
CA ASP A 324 -0.21 -3.56 -37.51
C ASP A 324 -0.79 -3.78 -38.90
N ARG A 325 -1.02 -2.69 -39.65
CA ARG A 325 -1.57 -2.75 -41.01
C ARG A 325 -0.77 -3.66 -41.95
N ASN A 326 0.49 -3.95 -41.64
CA ASN A 326 1.36 -4.80 -42.42
C ASN A 326 0.99 -6.30 -42.36
N GLN A 327 0.27 -6.76 -41.31
CA GLN A 327 -0.20 -8.18 -41.25
C GLN A 327 -1.54 -8.39 -41.97
N SER A 328 -2.32 -7.32 -42.19
CA SER A 328 -3.61 -7.42 -42.92
C SER A 328 -3.44 -7.59 -44.42
N ASP A 329 -2.32 -7.15 -44.98
CA ASP A 329 -2.06 -7.27 -46.42
C ASP A 329 -1.44 -8.61 -46.82
N GLU A 330 -0.74 -9.31 -45.92
CA GLU A 330 -0.25 -10.68 -46.16
C GLU A 330 -1.36 -11.74 -46.07
N GLN A 331 -2.41 -11.51 -45.28
CA GLN A 331 -3.57 -12.43 -45.22
C GLN A 331 -4.57 -12.26 -46.35
N LYS A 332 -4.55 -11.13 -47.06
CA LYS A 332 -5.38 -10.91 -48.26
C LYS A 332 -4.75 -11.45 -49.54
N ASN A 333 -3.46 -11.77 -49.51
CA ASN A 333 -2.72 -12.28 -50.67
C ASN A 333 -2.40 -13.79 -50.58
N LYS A 334 -3.02 -14.52 -49.67
CA LYS A 334 -3.06 -15.97 -49.62
C LYS A 334 -4.51 -16.45 -49.82
#